data_a94a86ebe90337d99325888c5a6ca258
#
_entry.id   a94a86ebe90337d99325888c5a6ca258
#
_cell.length_a   1.000
_cell.length_b   1.000
_cell.length_c   1.000
_cell.angle_alpha   90.00
_cell.angle_beta   90.00
_cell.angle_gamma   90.00
#
_symmetry.space_group_name_H-M   'P 1'
#
loop_
_entity.id
_entity.type
_entity.pdbx_description
1 polymer ?
#
loop_
_entity_poly.entity_id
_entity_poly.type
_entity_poly.pdbx_seq_one_letter_code
_entity_poly.pdbx_strand_id
1 'polypeptide(L)'
;MFKQYFKQAIHALRENRLTSLVSILGTMLSVAMILVVVLQFQIKLVGYSPVSKRDRMLYIYSVNTKSKDGSENNNTGLSAETIRECLYTLKKPEAVTVTAQNSHVISIPGKRLFEEYTVYYTDPAFWKVFDFKFLSGKPFTEADFNSGLPHVVISDKLAGILFGTQDVVGRDILVNNVMPCTIAGVVKRPSKAASEAFADVWMPYTANTLYTNSGGCDGMCGPFGAEILAHKLSDIDSIYAEIQQGVARYNAGKADFILTIPKPFTHLELALGSGSRYGYNRVGWGEYLKTTGWVLLFLLLVPTLNLTGIVQSAVQKRRCHPGHSYTVI
;
A
#
# COMPACT_ATOMS: atom_id res chain seq x y z
N MET A 1 -20.14 11.01 -47.00
CA MET A 1 -18.85 10.32 -46.90
C MET A 1 -18.80 9.33 -45.73
N PHE A 2 -19.06 9.68 -44.47
CA PHE A 2 -18.97 8.77 -43.31
C PHE A 2 -19.84 7.49 -43.46
N LYS A 3 -21.08 7.62 -43.97
CA LYS A 3 -22.01 6.50 -44.16
C LYS A 3 -21.52 5.46 -45.19
N GLN A 4 -20.77 5.89 -46.20
CA GLN A 4 -20.18 5.00 -47.20
C GLN A 4 -18.98 4.23 -46.67
N TYR A 5 -18.08 4.90 -45.92
CA TYR A 5 -16.93 4.25 -45.27
C TYR A 5 -17.39 3.22 -44.22
N PHE A 6 -18.44 3.53 -43.47
CA PHE A 6 -19.02 2.61 -42.49
C PHE A 6 -19.63 1.35 -43.16
N LYS A 7 -20.36 1.53 -44.28
CA LYS A 7 -20.89 0.38 -45.08
C LYS A 7 -19.77 -0.49 -45.65
N GLN A 8 -18.70 0.14 -46.17
CA GLN A 8 -17.54 -0.59 -46.69
C GLN A 8 -16.80 -1.35 -45.60
N ALA A 9 -16.64 -0.76 -44.41
CA ALA A 9 -16.02 -1.42 -43.25
C ALA A 9 -16.82 -2.65 -42.80
N ILE A 10 -18.16 -2.52 -42.70
CA ILE A 10 -19.03 -3.66 -42.35
C ILE A 10 -18.98 -4.77 -43.42
N HIS A 11 -18.90 -4.41 -44.70
CA HIS A 11 -18.80 -5.39 -45.77
C HIS A 11 -17.47 -6.15 -45.71
N ALA A 12 -16.35 -5.46 -45.50
CA ALA A 12 -15.03 -6.06 -45.33
C ALA A 12 -14.95 -7.00 -44.12
N LEU A 13 -15.61 -6.64 -42.99
CA LEU A 13 -15.72 -7.48 -41.79
C LEU A 13 -16.52 -8.77 -42.06
N ARG A 14 -17.58 -8.71 -42.90
CA ARG A 14 -18.40 -9.86 -43.23
C ARG A 14 -17.72 -10.82 -44.22
N GLU A 15 -16.86 -10.32 -45.09
CA GLU A 15 -16.16 -11.17 -46.07
C GLU A 15 -15.10 -12.08 -45.42
N ASN A 16 -14.43 -11.60 -44.35
CA ASN A 16 -13.39 -12.36 -43.63
C ASN A 16 -13.76 -12.51 -42.14
N ARG A 17 -14.86 -13.19 -41.87
CA ARG A 17 -15.48 -13.31 -40.54
C ARG A 17 -14.50 -13.78 -39.45
N LEU A 18 -13.69 -14.81 -39.72
CA LEU A 18 -12.77 -15.39 -38.75
C LEU A 18 -11.64 -14.42 -38.41
N THR A 19 -10.98 -13.83 -39.42
CA THR A 19 -9.89 -12.87 -39.23
C THR A 19 -10.38 -11.60 -38.54
N SER A 20 -11.57 -11.12 -38.92
CA SER A 20 -12.19 -9.96 -38.30
C SER A 20 -12.54 -10.21 -36.83
N LEU A 21 -13.09 -11.40 -36.52
CA LEU A 21 -13.43 -11.79 -35.16
C LEU A 21 -12.17 -11.86 -34.27
N VAL A 22 -11.11 -12.52 -34.76
CA VAL A 22 -9.84 -12.62 -34.05
C VAL A 22 -9.24 -11.23 -33.81
N SER A 23 -9.25 -10.36 -34.81
CA SER A 23 -8.71 -8.99 -34.66
C SER A 23 -9.52 -8.14 -33.66
N ILE A 24 -10.86 -8.22 -33.70
CA ILE A 24 -11.72 -7.50 -32.75
C ILE A 24 -11.49 -8.02 -31.33
N LEU A 25 -11.51 -9.34 -31.14
CA LEU A 25 -11.27 -9.94 -29.81
C LEU A 25 -9.86 -9.63 -29.28
N GLY A 26 -8.84 -9.71 -30.13
CA GLY A 26 -7.46 -9.38 -29.76
C GLY A 26 -7.30 -7.91 -29.37
N THR A 27 -7.89 -7.00 -30.13
CA THR A 27 -7.86 -5.56 -29.81
C THR A 27 -8.63 -5.27 -28.52
N MET A 28 -9.82 -5.86 -28.37
CA MET A 28 -10.64 -5.71 -27.17
C MET A 28 -9.92 -6.19 -25.91
N LEU A 29 -9.28 -7.36 -25.98
CA LEU A 29 -8.50 -7.91 -24.88
C LEU A 29 -7.31 -7.03 -24.52
N SER A 30 -6.57 -6.54 -25.52
CA SER A 30 -5.43 -5.65 -25.30
C SER A 30 -5.83 -4.33 -24.66
N VAL A 31 -6.91 -3.70 -25.12
CA VAL A 31 -7.45 -2.47 -24.50
C VAL A 31 -7.90 -2.74 -23.06
N ALA A 32 -8.61 -3.84 -22.82
CA ALA A 32 -9.02 -4.22 -21.48
C ALA A 32 -7.83 -4.42 -20.54
N MET A 33 -6.76 -5.08 -20.98
CA MET A 33 -5.53 -5.29 -20.20
C MET A 33 -4.81 -3.96 -19.89
N ILE A 34 -4.72 -3.05 -20.86
CA ILE A 34 -4.15 -1.71 -20.65
C ILE A 34 -4.96 -0.95 -19.59
N LEU A 35 -6.30 -0.98 -19.69
CA LEU A 35 -7.17 -0.33 -18.69
C LEU A 35 -6.97 -0.93 -17.30
N VAL A 36 -6.85 -2.26 -17.19
CA VAL A 36 -6.57 -2.92 -15.90
C VAL A 36 -5.24 -2.44 -15.31
N VAL A 37 -4.18 -2.34 -16.12
CA VAL A 37 -2.88 -1.82 -15.65
C VAL A 37 -3.00 -0.37 -15.18
N VAL A 38 -3.66 0.49 -15.96
CA VAL A 38 -3.88 1.90 -15.60
C VAL A 38 -4.67 2.02 -14.28
N LEU A 39 -5.75 1.23 -14.13
CA LEU A 39 -6.57 1.22 -12.91
C LEU A 39 -5.78 0.74 -11.70
N GLN A 40 -4.95 -0.30 -11.84
CA GLN A 40 -4.09 -0.76 -10.75
C GLN A 40 -3.12 0.33 -10.29
N PHE A 41 -2.54 1.09 -11.22
CA PHE A 41 -1.71 2.25 -10.89
C PHE A 41 -2.52 3.34 -10.18
N GLN A 42 -3.68 3.67 -10.72
CA GLN A 42 -4.54 4.70 -10.15
C GLN A 42 -4.93 4.38 -8.71
N ILE A 43 -5.33 3.14 -8.42
CA ILE A 43 -5.68 2.68 -7.08
C ILE A 43 -4.50 2.78 -6.11
N LYS A 44 -3.28 2.53 -6.58
CA LYS A 44 -2.07 2.62 -5.74
C LYS A 44 -1.64 4.05 -5.47
N LEU A 45 -1.79 4.97 -6.41
CA LEU A 45 -1.24 6.33 -6.33
C LEU A 45 -2.23 7.36 -5.78
N VAL A 46 -3.51 7.22 -6.11
CA VAL A 46 -4.52 8.20 -5.69
C VAL A 46 -4.85 8.04 -4.22
N GLY A 47 -4.89 9.18 -3.50
CA GLY A 47 -5.33 9.25 -2.13
C GLY A 47 -6.86 9.09 -2.03
N TYR A 48 -7.32 8.24 -1.13
CA TYR A 48 -8.71 8.06 -0.74
C TYR A 48 -8.78 7.67 0.74
N SER A 49 -9.92 7.93 1.41
CA SER A 49 -10.05 7.58 2.83
C SER A 49 -9.85 6.07 3.06
N PRO A 50 -9.02 5.66 4.05
CA PRO A 50 -8.37 6.48 5.08
C PRO A 50 -6.97 7.01 4.71
N VAL A 51 -6.51 6.84 3.49
CA VAL A 51 -5.16 7.20 3.02
C VAL A 51 -5.19 8.40 2.05
N SER A 52 -6.01 9.40 2.32
CA SER A 52 -6.20 10.56 1.44
C SER A 52 -4.96 11.43 1.29
N LYS A 53 -4.03 11.38 2.25
CA LYS A 53 -2.84 12.23 2.34
C LYS A 53 -1.57 11.56 1.77
N ARG A 54 -1.71 10.53 0.92
CA ARG A 54 -0.60 9.75 0.33
C ARG A 54 0.45 10.60 -0.38
N ASP A 55 0.03 11.70 -0.98
CA ASP A 55 0.87 12.64 -1.73
C ASP A 55 1.98 13.29 -0.89
N ARG A 56 1.83 13.34 0.41
CA ARG A 56 2.78 13.94 1.36
C ARG A 56 3.18 13.02 2.51
N MET A 57 2.88 11.73 2.40
CA MET A 57 3.32 10.71 3.35
C MET A 57 4.71 10.18 3.03
N LEU A 58 5.48 9.95 4.08
CA LEU A 58 6.81 9.37 4.05
C LEU A 58 6.83 8.12 4.93
N TYR A 59 7.62 7.12 4.54
CA TYR A 59 7.60 5.79 5.16
C TYR A 59 9.00 5.32 5.54
N ILE A 60 9.12 4.74 6.73
CA ILE A 60 10.32 4.06 7.22
C ILE A 60 9.89 2.68 7.72
N TYR A 61 10.12 1.64 6.94
CA TYR A 61 9.73 0.28 7.33
C TYR A 61 10.90 -0.58 7.77
N SER A 62 12.13 -0.12 7.53
CA SER A 62 13.33 -0.87 7.86
C SER A 62 14.45 0.08 8.26
N VAL A 63 15.21 -0.31 9.26
CA VAL A 63 16.43 0.34 9.70
C VAL A 63 17.57 -0.68 9.68
N ASN A 64 18.80 -0.19 9.58
CA ASN A 64 19.98 -1.03 9.67
C ASN A 64 20.65 -0.82 11.02
N THR A 65 21.00 -1.92 11.69
CA THR A 65 21.82 -1.92 12.90
C THR A 65 23.07 -2.73 12.64
N LYS A 66 24.23 -2.12 12.89
CA LYS A 66 25.52 -2.76 12.73
C LYS A 66 26.26 -2.77 14.06
N SER A 67 26.80 -3.92 14.44
CA SER A 67 27.68 -4.03 15.60
C SER A 67 28.99 -3.28 15.33
N LYS A 68 29.54 -2.62 16.38
CA LYS A 68 30.78 -1.85 16.26
C LYS A 68 32.01 -2.69 15.95
N ASP A 69 32.00 -3.95 16.34
CA ASP A 69 33.05 -4.93 16.01
C ASP A 69 32.90 -5.54 14.61
N GLY A 70 31.78 -5.22 13.92
CA GLY A 70 31.49 -5.68 12.57
C GLY A 70 30.97 -7.13 12.47
N SER A 71 30.73 -7.80 13.60
CA SER A 71 30.27 -9.19 13.65
C SER A 71 28.81 -9.35 13.16
N GLU A 72 27.97 -8.34 13.39
CA GLU A 72 26.55 -8.39 13.06
C GLU A 72 26.11 -7.19 12.21
N ASN A 73 25.22 -7.47 11.27
CA ASN A 73 24.55 -6.46 10.45
C ASN A 73 23.09 -6.90 10.22
N ASN A 74 22.16 -6.21 10.84
CA ASN A 74 20.76 -6.59 10.84
C ASN A 74 19.90 -5.52 10.15
N ASN A 75 19.01 -5.96 9.28
CA ASN A 75 17.91 -5.15 8.76
C ASN A 75 16.63 -5.53 9.51
N THR A 76 16.03 -4.57 10.19
CA THR A 76 14.87 -4.81 11.06
C THR A 76 13.95 -3.61 11.07
N GLY A 77 12.77 -3.73 11.68
CA GLY A 77 11.93 -2.58 12.01
C GLY A 77 12.48 -1.80 13.21
N LEU A 78 11.80 -0.73 13.53
CA LEU A 78 12.13 0.15 14.67
C LEU A 78 11.64 -0.47 15.99
N SER A 79 12.41 -0.27 17.07
CA SER A 79 11.93 -0.52 18.43
C SER A 79 11.14 0.66 18.98
N ALA A 80 10.38 0.45 20.05
CA ALA A 80 9.71 1.54 20.76
C ALA A 80 10.70 2.59 21.29
N GLU A 81 11.90 2.16 21.69
CA GLU A 81 12.96 3.07 22.14
C GLU A 81 13.49 3.92 20.98
N THR A 82 13.82 3.31 19.85
CA THR A 82 14.28 4.04 18.66
C THR A 82 13.24 5.05 18.17
N ILE A 83 11.97 4.69 18.22
CA ILE A 83 10.86 5.58 17.85
C ILE A 83 10.82 6.80 18.78
N ARG A 84 10.86 6.57 20.10
CA ARG A 84 10.79 7.63 21.09
C ARG A 84 11.96 8.60 20.97
N GLU A 85 13.18 8.10 20.79
CA GLU A 85 14.39 8.91 20.76
C GLU A 85 14.65 9.59 19.41
N CYS A 86 14.29 8.94 18.30
CA CYS A 86 14.64 9.43 16.96
C CYS A 86 13.46 10.03 16.17
N LEU A 87 12.23 9.59 16.43
CA LEU A 87 11.07 9.97 15.59
C LEU A 87 10.06 10.86 16.30
N TYR A 88 9.70 10.57 17.56
CA TYR A 88 8.73 11.39 18.29
C TYR A 88 9.31 12.75 18.72
N THR A 89 10.63 12.93 18.61
CA THR A 89 11.30 14.21 18.84
C THR A 89 11.28 15.16 17.65
N LEU A 90 10.82 14.69 16.48
CA LEU A 90 10.75 15.48 15.25
C LEU A 90 9.74 16.62 15.38
N LYS A 91 10.12 17.81 14.90
CA LYS A 91 9.28 19.03 14.96
C LYS A 91 8.78 19.47 13.59
N LYS A 92 9.45 19.05 12.53
CA LYS A 92 9.12 19.47 11.17
C LYS A 92 7.92 18.77 10.56
N PRO A 93 7.65 17.48 10.83
CA PRO A 93 6.45 16.84 10.32
C PRO A 93 5.18 17.36 10.98
N GLU A 94 4.03 17.27 10.29
CA GLU A 94 2.72 17.53 10.87
C GLU A 94 2.33 16.46 11.91
N ALA A 95 2.68 15.20 11.65
CA ALA A 95 2.50 14.07 12.56
C ALA A 95 3.44 12.93 12.20
N VAL A 96 3.77 12.13 13.22
CA VAL A 96 4.48 10.86 13.07
C VAL A 96 3.67 9.80 13.79
N THR A 97 3.44 8.66 13.13
CA THR A 97 2.81 7.47 13.71
C THR A 97 3.63 6.25 13.41
N VAL A 98 3.41 5.21 14.18
CA VAL A 98 4.08 3.93 13.99
C VAL A 98 3.07 2.80 13.95
N THR A 99 3.41 1.77 13.19
CA THR A 99 2.57 0.59 13.03
C THR A 99 3.40 -0.68 13.12
N ALA A 100 2.91 -1.64 13.92
CA ALA A 100 3.36 -3.02 13.87
C ALA A 100 2.16 -3.90 13.57
N GLN A 101 2.29 -4.75 12.57
CA GLN A 101 1.21 -5.65 12.14
C GLN A 101 1.45 -7.06 12.62
N ASN A 102 0.41 -7.69 13.14
CA ASN A 102 0.41 -9.11 13.44
C ASN A 102 -0.97 -9.73 13.14
N SER A 103 -1.04 -11.05 13.07
CA SER A 103 -2.30 -11.82 12.99
C SER A 103 -2.59 -12.46 14.33
N HIS A 104 -3.81 -12.25 14.80
CA HIS A 104 -4.27 -12.81 16.07
C HIS A 104 -5.68 -13.37 15.95
N VAL A 105 -5.95 -14.42 16.70
CA VAL A 105 -7.31 -14.91 16.88
C VAL A 105 -8.10 -13.89 17.68
N ILE A 106 -9.24 -13.47 17.15
CA ILE A 106 -10.16 -12.54 17.84
C ILE A 106 -11.45 -13.29 18.17
N SER A 107 -11.84 -13.22 19.43
CA SER A 107 -13.07 -13.87 19.94
C SER A 107 -13.84 -12.95 20.88
N ILE A 108 -15.00 -13.41 21.31
CA ILE A 108 -15.80 -12.73 22.33
C ILE A 108 -15.81 -13.57 23.64
N PRO A 109 -15.97 -12.94 24.79
CA PRO A 109 -16.07 -13.65 26.06
C PRO A 109 -17.11 -14.77 26.01
N GLY A 110 -16.74 -15.96 26.49
CA GLY A 110 -17.60 -17.14 26.47
C GLY A 110 -17.66 -17.93 25.17
N LYS A 111 -17.05 -17.45 24.08
CA LYS A 111 -17.03 -18.17 22.80
C LYS A 111 -15.61 -18.18 22.22
N ARG A 112 -14.97 -19.36 22.21
CA ARG A 112 -13.68 -19.52 21.53
C ARG A 112 -13.88 -19.53 20.02
N LEU A 113 -13.08 -18.72 19.31
CA LEU A 113 -12.98 -18.69 17.85
C LEU A 113 -11.54 -19.00 17.47
N PHE A 114 -11.33 -19.41 16.21
CA PHE A 114 -10.02 -19.81 15.69
C PHE A 114 -9.63 -19.01 14.42
N GLU A 115 -10.48 -18.09 14.00
CA GLU A 115 -10.18 -17.24 12.84
C GLU A 115 -9.20 -16.14 13.22
N GLU A 116 -8.18 -15.99 12.40
CA GLU A 116 -7.19 -14.95 12.55
C GLU A 116 -7.59 -13.67 11.81
N TYR A 117 -7.36 -12.56 12.48
CA TYR A 117 -7.61 -11.22 11.96
C TYR A 117 -6.36 -10.37 12.06
N THR A 118 -6.23 -9.40 11.15
CA THR A 118 -5.11 -8.46 11.16
C THR A 118 -5.28 -7.46 12.29
N VAL A 119 -4.30 -7.40 13.17
CA VAL A 119 -4.21 -6.45 14.27
C VAL A 119 -3.06 -5.47 14.03
N TYR A 120 -3.34 -4.18 14.08
CA TYR A 120 -2.33 -3.11 14.10
C TYR A 120 -2.12 -2.62 15.52
N TYR A 121 -0.87 -2.63 15.94
CA TYR A 121 -0.36 -2.00 17.14
C TYR A 121 0.18 -0.63 16.75
N THR A 122 -0.43 0.44 17.25
CA THR A 122 -0.13 1.80 16.82
C THR A 122 -0.27 2.80 17.97
N ASP A 123 -0.13 4.08 17.68
CA ASP A 123 -0.24 5.19 18.60
C ASP A 123 -1.45 6.10 18.26
N PRO A 124 -1.83 7.07 19.11
CA PRO A 124 -2.94 7.96 18.84
C PRO A 124 -2.76 8.89 17.63
N ALA A 125 -1.51 9.18 17.22
CA ALA A 125 -1.23 9.99 16.05
C ALA A 125 -1.67 9.32 14.76
N PHE A 126 -1.85 7.99 14.76
CA PHE A 126 -2.39 7.21 13.66
C PHE A 126 -3.71 7.79 13.13
N TRP A 127 -4.59 8.18 14.00
CA TRP A 127 -5.90 8.74 13.65
C TRP A 127 -5.83 10.16 13.08
N LYS A 128 -4.70 10.85 13.30
CA LYS A 128 -4.40 12.14 12.66
C LYS A 128 -3.76 11.95 11.27
N VAL A 129 -2.90 10.94 11.14
CA VAL A 129 -2.23 10.60 9.86
C VAL A 129 -3.23 10.04 8.88
N PHE A 130 -4.06 9.09 9.33
CA PHE A 130 -5.08 8.40 8.53
C PHE A 130 -6.48 8.91 8.85
N ASP A 131 -7.24 9.28 7.83
CA ASP A 131 -8.58 9.87 7.94
C ASP A 131 -9.68 8.80 7.91
N PHE A 132 -9.75 8.01 8.97
CA PHE A 132 -10.79 7.00 9.14
C PHE A 132 -12.18 7.58 9.35
N LYS A 133 -13.18 6.95 8.75
CA LYS A 133 -14.58 7.25 9.02
C LYS A 133 -15.08 6.38 10.17
N PHE A 134 -15.29 6.98 11.34
CA PHE A 134 -15.92 6.34 12.48
C PHE A 134 -17.42 6.21 12.23
N LEU A 135 -17.95 5.01 12.50
CA LEU A 135 -19.37 4.68 12.41
C LEU A 135 -20.04 4.80 13.79
N SER A 136 -19.30 4.42 14.84
CA SER A 136 -19.69 4.59 16.25
C SER A 136 -18.46 4.76 17.14
N GLY A 137 -18.62 5.37 18.31
CA GLY A 137 -17.53 5.61 19.25
C GLY A 137 -16.50 6.62 18.75
N LYS A 138 -15.26 6.45 19.23
CA LYS A 138 -14.12 7.34 18.96
C LYS A 138 -12.82 6.57 19.00
N PRO A 139 -11.69 7.12 18.47
CA PRO A 139 -10.37 6.51 18.62
C PRO A 139 -9.97 6.43 20.09
N PHE A 140 -9.04 5.52 20.42
CA PHE A 140 -8.35 5.56 21.70
C PHE A 140 -7.52 6.84 21.80
N THR A 141 -7.36 7.34 23.04
CA THR A 141 -6.78 8.64 23.34
C THR A 141 -5.31 8.52 23.77
N GLU A 142 -4.62 9.67 23.86
CA GLU A 142 -3.28 9.75 24.48
C GLU A 142 -3.30 9.23 25.93
N ALA A 143 -4.37 9.46 26.69
CA ALA A 143 -4.51 8.95 28.05
C ALA A 143 -4.59 7.41 28.07
N ASP A 144 -5.38 6.80 27.17
CA ASP A 144 -5.46 5.35 27.02
C ASP A 144 -4.09 4.75 26.64
N PHE A 145 -3.42 5.40 25.70
CA PHE A 145 -2.10 5.00 25.24
C PHE A 145 -1.05 5.05 26.35
N ASN A 146 -0.96 6.17 27.05
CA ASN A 146 0.03 6.37 28.12
C ASN A 146 -0.24 5.46 29.34
N SER A 147 -1.50 5.10 29.59
CA SER A 147 -1.89 4.20 30.66
C SER A 147 -1.81 2.71 30.26
N GLY A 148 -1.50 2.40 28.99
CA GLY A 148 -1.47 1.03 28.50
C GLY A 148 -2.84 0.35 28.51
N LEU A 149 -3.94 1.11 28.43
CA LEU A 149 -5.29 0.54 28.43
C LEU A 149 -5.58 -0.13 27.09
N PRO A 150 -6.11 -1.38 27.11
CA PRO A 150 -6.41 -2.14 25.90
C PRO A 150 -7.74 -1.69 25.25
N HIS A 151 -7.89 -0.38 25.01
CA HIS A 151 -8.99 0.18 24.25
C HIS A 151 -8.72 0.04 22.76
N VAL A 152 -9.59 -0.66 22.04
CA VAL A 152 -9.39 -1.00 20.65
C VAL A 152 -10.43 -0.36 19.74
N VAL A 153 -10.03 -0.10 18.50
CA VAL A 153 -10.94 0.22 17.41
C VAL A 153 -11.04 -0.99 16.51
N ILE A 154 -12.25 -1.35 16.08
CA ILE A 154 -12.47 -2.50 15.20
C ILE A 154 -13.15 -2.08 13.91
N SER A 155 -13.03 -2.91 12.87
CA SER A 155 -13.73 -2.71 11.60
C SER A 155 -15.23 -3.08 11.74
N ASP A 156 -16.09 -2.40 10.97
CA ASP A 156 -17.53 -2.71 10.87
C ASP A 156 -17.77 -4.15 10.44
N LYS A 157 -16.90 -4.69 9.58
CA LYS A 157 -16.98 -6.09 9.15
C LYS A 157 -16.74 -7.05 10.33
N LEU A 158 -15.72 -6.78 11.15
CA LEU A 158 -15.42 -7.62 12.32
C LEU A 158 -16.52 -7.50 13.36
N ALA A 159 -17.06 -6.30 13.61
CA ALA A 159 -18.19 -6.08 14.48
C ALA A 159 -19.40 -6.91 14.06
N GLY A 160 -19.74 -6.92 12.76
CA GLY A 160 -20.81 -7.74 12.20
C GLY A 160 -20.58 -9.24 12.35
N ILE A 161 -19.35 -9.73 12.17
CA ILE A 161 -19.00 -11.16 12.32
C ILE A 161 -19.12 -11.61 13.79
N LEU A 162 -18.61 -10.82 14.72
CA LEU A 162 -18.56 -11.20 16.14
C LEU A 162 -19.90 -11.02 16.85
N PHE A 163 -20.60 -9.92 16.55
CA PHE A 163 -21.77 -9.49 17.33
C PHE A 163 -23.07 -9.41 16.54
N GLY A 164 -23.03 -9.52 15.21
CA GLY A 164 -24.20 -9.32 14.34
C GLY A 164 -24.70 -7.88 14.23
N THR A 165 -23.97 -6.92 14.82
CA THR A 165 -24.33 -5.48 14.85
C THR A 165 -23.07 -4.62 14.84
N GLN A 166 -23.22 -3.34 14.50
CA GLN A 166 -22.15 -2.34 14.57
C GLN A 166 -22.20 -1.50 15.87
N ASP A 167 -23.27 -1.66 16.66
CA ASP A 167 -23.41 -1.02 17.98
C ASP A 167 -22.77 -1.91 19.06
N VAL A 168 -21.44 -1.79 19.16
CA VAL A 168 -20.61 -2.65 20.00
C VAL A 168 -19.63 -1.88 20.88
N VAL A 169 -19.70 -0.55 20.89
CA VAL A 169 -18.84 0.28 21.75
C VAL A 169 -19.08 -0.07 23.23
N GLY A 170 -17.98 -0.21 23.98
CA GLY A 170 -18.00 -0.64 25.38
C GLY A 170 -18.11 -2.14 25.60
N ARG A 171 -18.27 -2.96 24.54
CA ARG A 171 -18.19 -4.42 24.65
C ARG A 171 -16.74 -4.90 24.61
N ASP A 172 -16.51 -6.10 25.15
CA ASP A 172 -15.17 -6.69 25.17
C ASP A 172 -15.00 -7.73 24.06
N ILE A 173 -13.78 -7.77 23.52
CA ILE A 173 -13.23 -8.84 22.69
C ILE A 173 -12.03 -9.46 23.39
N LEU A 174 -11.64 -10.65 22.98
CA LEU A 174 -10.43 -11.34 23.45
C LEU A 174 -9.43 -11.47 22.29
N VAL A 175 -8.23 -10.96 22.48
CA VAL A 175 -7.10 -11.20 21.57
C VAL A 175 -6.41 -12.48 22.00
N ASN A 176 -6.20 -13.43 21.07
CA ASN A 176 -5.67 -14.78 21.32
C ASN A 176 -6.45 -15.57 22.38
N ASN A 177 -7.75 -15.32 22.54
CA ASN A 177 -8.63 -15.91 23.54
C ASN A 177 -8.19 -15.66 25.01
N VAL A 178 -7.27 -14.72 25.25
CA VAL A 178 -6.66 -14.48 26.57
C VAL A 178 -6.73 -13.02 26.98
N MET A 179 -6.36 -12.09 26.10
CA MET A 179 -6.23 -10.68 26.44
C MET A 179 -7.56 -9.94 26.22
N PRO A 180 -8.25 -9.50 27.29
CA PRO A 180 -9.48 -8.73 27.16
C PRO A 180 -9.16 -7.31 26.66
N CYS A 181 -9.97 -6.85 25.69
CA CYS A 181 -9.85 -5.52 25.11
C CYS A 181 -11.23 -4.91 24.95
N THR A 182 -11.42 -3.67 25.39
CA THR A 182 -12.70 -2.96 25.28
C THR A 182 -12.77 -2.16 23.99
N ILE A 183 -13.87 -2.30 23.26
CA ILE A 183 -14.10 -1.59 21.98
C ILE A 183 -14.40 -0.13 22.28
N ALA A 184 -13.51 0.78 21.87
CA ALA A 184 -13.67 2.24 21.95
C ALA A 184 -14.40 2.84 20.74
N GLY A 185 -14.25 2.20 19.58
CA GLY A 185 -14.88 2.68 18.35
C GLY A 185 -14.96 1.63 17.24
N VAL A 186 -15.82 1.91 16.29
CA VAL A 186 -16.00 1.11 15.07
C VAL A 186 -15.78 1.99 13.87
N VAL A 187 -14.92 1.55 12.95
CA VAL A 187 -14.61 2.26 11.71
C VAL A 187 -15.07 1.46 10.50
N LYS A 188 -15.34 2.16 9.41
CA LYS A 188 -15.54 1.50 8.13
C LYS A 188 -14.25 0.77 7.73
N ARG A 189 -14.35 -0.53 7.41
CA ARG A 189 -13.19 -1.33 7.00
C ARG A 189 -12.51 -0.73 5.78
N PRO A 190 -11.21 -0.43 5.83
CA PRO A 190 -10.50 0.06 4.66
C PRO A 190 -10.38 -1.01 3.58
N SER A 191 -10.15 -0.57 2.35
CA SER A 191 -9.79 -1.48 1.26
C SER A 191 -8.41 -2.10 1.50
N LYS A 192 -8.20 -3.33 1.08
CA LYS A 192 -6.86 -3.96 1.07
C LYS A 192 -5.82 -3.19 0.23
N ALA A 193 -6.29 -2.35 -0.69
CA ALA A 193 -5.42 -1.45 -1.46
C ALA A 193 -4.88 -0.27 -0.64
N ALA A 194 -5.43 -0.02 0.56
CA ALA A 194 -4.88 0.88 1.57
C ALA A 194 -4.05 0.07 2.58
N SER A 195 -3.04 -0.65 2.10
CA SER A 195 -2.25 -1.60 2.89
C SER A 195 -1.59 -0.99 4.12
N GLU A 196 -1.30 0.30 4.07
CA GLU A 196 -0.67 1.08 5.15
C GLU A 196 -1.61 1.28 6.36
N ALA A 197 -2.92 1.24 6.10
CA ALA A 197 -3.96 1.46 7.11
C ALA A 197 -4.88 0.25 7.31
N PHE A 198 -4.65 -0.85 6.55
CA PHE A 198 -5.55 -1.99 6.53
C PHE A 198 -5.32 -2.90 7.74
N ALA A 199 -6.30 -2.94 8.64
CA ALA A 199 -6.42 -3.94 9.71
C ALA A 199 -7.89 -4.27 9.96
N ASP A 200 -8.14 -5.23 10.84
CA ASP A 200 -9.45 -5.54 11.39
C ASP A 200 -9.60 -4.99 12.81
N VAL A 201 -8.47 -4.85 13.53
CA VAL A 201 -8.37 -4.28 14.87
C VAL A 201 -7.18 -3.33 14.94
N TRP A 202 -7.35 -2.18 15.56
CA TRP A 202 -6.28 -1.21 15.89
C TRP A 202 -6.22 -1.05 17.40
N MET A 203 -5.02 -1.18 17.97
CA MET A 203 -4.78 -1.24 19.40
C MET A 203 -3.57 -0.38 19.78
N PRO A 204 -3.58 0.31 20.93
CA PRO A 204 -2.38 0.96 21.46
C PRO A 204 -1.25 -0.06 21.62
N TYR A 205 -0.07 0.22 21.07
CA TYR A 205 1.05 -0.73 21.25
C TYR A 205 1.50 -0.84 22.70
N THR A 206 1.26 0.18 23.51
CA THR A 206 1.57 0.20 24.95
C THR A 206 0.71 -0.77 25.76
N ALA A 207 -0.45 -1.19 25.23
CA ALA A 207 -1.29 -2.21 25.87
C ALA A 207 -0.69 -3.63 25.82
N ASN A 208 0.37 -3.85 25.05
CA ASN A 208 1.04 -5.14 24.94
C ASN A 208 2.54 -4.99 25.21
N THR A 209 3.02 -5.58 26.31
CA THR A 209 4.42 -5.49 26.77
C THR A 209 5.44 -6.03 25.76
N LEU A 210 5.03 -6.93 24.85
CA LEU A 210 5.90 -7.40 23.76
C LEU A 210 6.35 -6.29 22.81
N TYR A 211 5.58 -5.22 22.71
CA TYR A 211 5.88 -4.08 21.84
C TYR A 211 6.58 -2.92 22.56
N THR A 212 6.53 -2.89 23.90
CA THR A 212 7.19 -1.86 24.70
C THR A 212 8.60 -2.24 25.14
N ASN A 213 8.87 -3.55 25.24
CA ASN A 213 10.19 -4.05 25.60
C ASN A 213 11.09 -4.00 24.36
N SER A 214 12.20 -3.30 24.46
CA SER A 214 13.21 -3.26 23.43
C SER A 214 13.89 -4.63 23.34
N GLY A 215 13.82 -5.23 22.15
CA GLY A 215 14.46 -6.51 21.82
C GLY A 215 15.96 -6.36 21.56
N GLY A 216 16.52 -7.22 20.72
CA GLY A 216 17.93 -7.29 20.35
C GLY A 216 18.57 -5.99 19.85
N CYS A 217 19.87 -6.07 19.48
CA CYS A 217 20.65 -4.95 18.92
C CYS A 217 20.71 -3.72 19.86
N ASP A 218 21.02 -3.94 21.13
CA ASP A 218 21.13 -2.86 22.13
C ASP A 218 19.85 -2.01 22.27
N GLY A 219 18.68 -2.66 22.10
CA GLY A 219 17.38 -2.01 22.17
C GLY A 219 16.93 -1.31 20.89
N MET A 220 17.67 -1.39 19.79
CA MET A 220 17.37 -0.68 18.55
C MET A 220 16.38 -1.41 17.65
N CYS A 221 16.36 -2.74 17.73
CA CYS A 221 15.58 -3.62 16.84
C CYS A 221 14.16 -3.83 17.36
N GLY A 222 13.17 -3.78 16.47
CA GLY A 222 11.77 -4.00 16.85
C GLY A 222 10.86 -4.24 15.66
N PRO A 223 9.55 -4.37 15.88
CA PRO A 223 8.59 -4.75 14.85
C PRO A 223 7.97 -3.56 14.11
N PHE A 224 8.29 -2.32 14.47
CA PHE A 224 7.57 -1.16 13.95
C PHE A 224 8.10 -0.66 12.62
N GLY A 225 7.17 -0.23 11.77
CA GLY A 225 7.38 0.77 10.75
C GLY A 225 6.92 2.15 11.23
N ALA A 226 7.31 3.20 10.54
CA ALA A 226 6.86 4.55 10.82
C ALA A 226 6.28 5.20 9.56
N GLU A 227 5.18 5.91 9.73
CA GLU A 227 4.52 6.74 8.74
C GLU A 227 4.60 8.20 9.21
N ILE A 228 5.19 9.05 8.37
CA ILE A 228 5.44 10.46 8.67
C ILE A 228 4.57 11.30 7.74
N LEU A 229 3.71 12.13 8.30
CA LEU A 229 2.93 13.08 7.55
C LEU A 229 3.69 14.41 7.47
N ALA A 230 4.22 14.72 6.31
CA ALA A 230 4.88 16.00 6.04
C ALA A 230 3.84 17.10 5.76
N HIS A 231 4.19 18.38 5.97
CA HIS A 231 3.37 19.49 5.48
C HIS A 231 3.37 19.55 3.95
N LYS A 232 4.55 19.33 3.35
CA LYS A 232 4.75 19.23 1.89
C LYS A 232 5.76 18.12 1.59
N LEU A 233 5.65 17.51 0.42
CA LEU A 233 6.61 16.49 -0.01
C LEU A 233 8.04 17.03 -0.15
N SER A 234 8.18 18.34 -0.47
CA SER A 234 9.48 19.03 -0.53
C SER A 234 10.25 19.05 0.79
N ASP A 235 9.57 18.81 1.91
CA ASP A 235 10.17 18.87 3.24
C ASP A 235 10.98 17.60 3.58
N ILE A 236 10.95 16.58 2.72
CA ILE A 236 11.60 15.27 2.96
C ILE A 236 13.07 15.39 3.34
N ASP A 237 13.85 16.24 2.66
CA ASP A 237 15.28 16.39 2.96
C ASP A 237 15.51 17.05 4.32
N SER A 238 14.66 17.99 4.68
CA SER A 238 14.73 18.67 5.97
C SER A 238 14.26 17.79 7.11
N ILE A 239 13.25 16.94 6.90
CA ILE A 239 12.80 15.93 7.86
C ILE A 239 13.89 14.87 8.04
N TYR A 240 14.49 14.40 6.93
CA TYR A 240 15.57 13.44 6.98
C TYR A 240 16.80 13.96 7.72
N ALA A 241 17.18 15.23 7.52
CA ALA A 241 18.26 15.85 8.28
C ALA A 241 17.98 15.88 9.78
N GLU A 242 16.73 16.15 10.19
CA GLU A 242 16.32 16.10 11.60
C GLU A 242 16.36 14.67 12.15
N ILE A 243 15.93 13.65 11.40
CA ILE A 243 16.08 12.24 11.76
C ILE A 243 17.55 11.89 12.00
N GLN A 244 18.46 12.29 11.08
CA GLN A 244 19.88 12.00 11.20
C GLN A 244 20.51 12.64 12.44
N GLN A 245 20.06 13.82 12.84
CA GLN A 245 20.49 14.45 14.11
C GLN A 245 19.99 13.64 15.32
N GLY A 246 18.76 13.15 15.30
CA GLY A 246 18.22 12.25 16.32
C GLY A 246 19.04 10.96 16.44
N VAL A 247 19.29 10.31 15.29
CA VAL A 247 20.09 9.09 15.19
C VAL A 247 21.52 9.30 15.72
N ALA A 248 22.16 10.41 15.37
CA ALA A 248 23.51 10.71 15.86
C ALA A 248 23.55 10.85 17.40
N ARG A 249 22.57 11.54 18.00
CA ARG A 249 22.44 11.64 19.47
C ARG A 249 22.21 10.28 20.11
N TYR A 250 21.31 9.47 19.53
CA TYR A 250 20.97 8.15 20.02
C TYR A 250 22.18 7.21 19.98
N ASN A 251 22.93 7.19 18.87
CA ASN A 251 24.13 6.38 18.72
C ASN A 251 25.26 6.77 19.67
N ALA A 252 25.36 8.04 20.06
CA ALA A 252 26.37 8.50 20.99
C ALA A 252 26.23 7.87 22.40
N GLY A 253 25.01 7.47 22.78
CA GLY A 253 24.71 6.80 24.05
C GLY A 253 24.77 5.26 23.99
N LYS A 254 25.08 4.65 22.83
CA LYS A 254 25.05 3.20 22.64
C LYS A 254 26.45 2.57 22.67
N ALA A 255 26.57 1.41 23.34
CA ALA A 255 27.85 0.74 23.53
C ALA A 255 28.23 -0.13 22.32
N ASP A 256 27.34 -1.00 21.85
CA ASP A 256 27.69 -2.13 21.02
C ASP A 256 27.23 -2.00 19.56
N PHE A 257 26.15 -1.27 19.30
CA PHE A 257 25.56 -1.15 17.97
C PHE A 257 25.50 0.30 17.48
N ILE A 258 25.42 0.44 16.17
CA ILE A 258 25.16 1.70 15.45
C ILE A 258 23.88 1.55 14.66
N LEU A 259 22.92 2.43 14.92
CA LEU A 259 21.67 2.55 14.15
C LEU A 259 21.90 3.42 12.91
N THR A 260 21.37 2.98 11.79
CA THR A 260 21.24 3.79 10.58
C THR A 260 19.78 3.77 10.10
N ILE A 261 19.16 4.93 10.06
CA ILE A 261 17.83 5.12 9.49
C ILE A 261 18.00 5.66 8.06
N PRO A 262 17.51 4.97 7.04
CA PRO A 262 17.62 5.44 5.66
C PRO A 262 16.72 6.66 5.42
N LYS A 263 16.94 7.35 4.31
CA LYS A 263 16.01 8.39 3.86
C LYS A 263 14.61 7.77 3.71
N PRO A 264 13.56 8.38 4.28
CA PRO A 264 12.20 7.86 4.14
C PRO A 264 11.77 7.69 2.69
N PHE A 265 10.94 6.70 2.43
CA PHE A 265 10.34 6.50 1.11
C PHE A 265 9.15 7.43 0.93
N THR A 266 8.99 7.98 -0.25
CA THR A 266 7.74 8.62 -0.66
C THR A 266 6.68 7.56 -0.98
N HIS A 267 5.41 7.95 -0.98
CA HIS A 267 4.33 7.02 -1.36
C HIS A 267 4.51 6.50 -2.80
N LEU A 268 5.02 7.32 -3.69
CA LEU A 268 5.30 6.93 -5.08
C LEU A 268 6.37 5.84 -5.14
N GLU A 269 7.50 6.00 -4.42
CA GLU A 269 8.53 4.96 -4.35
C GLU A 269 7.97 3.65 -3.78
N LEU A 270 7.13 3.73 -2.75
CA LEU A 270 6.47 2.57 -2.17
C LEU A 270 5.53 1.88 -3.18
N ALA A 271 4.74 2.64 -3.91
CA ALA A 271 3.84 2.13 -4.94
C ALA A 271 4.57 1.47 -6.12
N LEU A 272 5.79 1.92 -6.44
CA LEU A 272 6.68 1.34 -7.46
C LEU A 272 7.41 0.07 -6.98
N GLY A 273 7.21 -0.36 -5.74
CA GLY A 273 7.84 -1.56 -5.18
C GLY A 273 9.11 -1.31 -4.38
N SER A 274 9.46 -0.03 -4.13
CA SER A 274 10.51 0.33 -3.18
C SER A 274 9.99 0.12 -1.74
N GLY A 275 10.82 -0.43 -0.86
CA GLY A 275 10.51 -0.51 0.55
C GLY A 275 9.43 -1.55 0.90
N SER A 276 9.81 -2.80 0.96
CA SER A 276 9.01 -3.79 1.71
C SER A 276 9.31 -3.63 3.21
N ARG A 277 8.38 -4.07 4.08
CA ARG A 277 8.63 -4.15 5.54
C ARG A 277 9.88 -4.95 5.91
N TYR A 278 10.47 -5.67 4.95
CA TYR A 278 11.60 -6.58 5.13
C TYR A 278 12.79 -6.29 4.21
N GLY A 279 12.81 -5.15 3.47
CA GLY A 279 13.88 -4.91 2.50
C GLY A 279 14.18 -3.44 2.20
N TYR A 280 15.46 -3.16 2.06
CA TYR A 280 16.06 -1.84 1.82
C TYR A 280 16.06 -1.39 0.35
N ASN A 281 15.54 -2.19 -0.58
CA ASN A 281 15.73 -1.93 -1.99
C ASN A 281 14.89 -0.76 -2.48
N ARG A 282 15.55 0.35 -2.80
CA ARG A 282 14.95 1.41 -3.62
C ARG A 282 14.93 0.94 -5.07
N VAL A 283 13.75 0.64 -5.57
CA VAL A 283 13.55 0.39 -6.99
C VAL A 283 13.55 1.75 -7.71
N GLY A 284 14.56 1.99 -8.51
CA GLY A 284 14.62 3.20 -9.34
C GLY A 284 13.60 3.12 -10.48
N TRP A 285 13.14 4.28 -10.96
CA TRP A 285 12.26 4.40 -12.12
C TRP A 285 12.74 3.58 -13.32
N GLY A 286 14.06 3.51 -13.54
CA GLY A 286 14.65 2.76 -14.65
C GLY A 286 14.40 1.25 -14.54
N GLU A 287 14.50 0.66 -13.37
CA GLU A 287 14.24 -0.76 -13.16
C GLU A 287 12.75 -1.08 -13.23
N TYR A 288 11.93 -0.21 -12.64
CA TYR A 288 10.49 -0.32 -12.74
C TYR A 288 10.01 -0.25 -14.20
N LEU A 289 10.52 0.73 -14.97
CA LEU A 289 10.21 0.86 -16.40
C LEU A 289 10.74 -0.30 -17.23
N LYS A 290 11.88 -0.90 -16.88
CA LYS A 290 12.35 -2.12 -17.55
C LYS A 290 11.36 -3.28 -17.36
N THR A 291 10.92 -3.55 -16.14
CA THR A 291 10.03 -4.68 -15.85
C THR A 291 8.61 -4.45 -16.38
N THR A 292 8.04 -3.26 -16.14
CA THR A 292 6.65 -2.94 -16.52
C THR A 292 6.56 -2.51 -17.98
N GLY A 293 7.60 -1.86 -18.52
CA GLY A 293 7.65 -1.37 -19.89
C GLY A 293 7.59 -2.49 -20.93
N TRP A 294 8.23 -3.62 -20.69
CA TRP A 294 8.11 -4.79 -21.57
C TRP A 294 6.69 -5.34 -21.62
N VAL A 295 5.99 -5.36 -20.50
CA VAL A 295 4.58 -5.80 -20.44
C VAL A 295 3.70 -4.82 -21.24
N LEU A 296 3.87 -3.52 -21.05
CA LEU A 296 3.13 -2.50 -21.80
C LEU A 296 3.45 -2.54 -23.28
N LEU A 297 4.73 -2.71 -23.66
CA LEU A 297 5.15 -2.85 -25.05
C LEU A 297 4.48 -4.06 -25.70
N PHE A 298 4.49 -5.22 -25.03
CA PHE A 298 3.84 -6.43 -25.52
C PHE A 298 2.32 -6.24 -25.68
N LEU A 299 1.66 -5.61 -24.71
CA LEU A 299 0.22 -5.29 -24.79
C LEU A 299 -0.12 -4.34 -25.92
N LEU A 300 0.75 -3.39 -26.27
CA LEU A 300 0.59 -2.47 -27.40
C LEU A 300 0.90 -3.14 -28.74
N LEU A 301 1.77 -4.15 -28.77
CA LEU A 301 2.20 -4.85 -29.97
C LEU A 301 1.06 -5.69 -30.57
N VAL A 302 0.23 -6.29 -29.74
CA VAL A 302 -0.92 -7.13 -30.19
C VAL A 302 -1.93 -6.34 -31.04
N PRO A 303 -2.49 -5.19 -30.60
CA PRO A 303 -3.39 -4.40 -31.44
C PRO A 303 -2.71 -3.87 -32.70
N THR A 304 -1.42 -3.53 -32.62
CA THR A 304 -0.64 -3.02 -33.77
C THR A 304 -0.49 -4.08 -34.85
N LEU A 305 -0.16 -5.32 -34.47
CA LEU A 305 -0.08 -6.45 -35.39
C LEU A 305 -1.45 -6.79 -36.01
N ASN A 306 -2.51 -6.74 -35.22
CA ASN A 306 -3.87 -6.94 -35.68
C ASN A 306 -4.27 -5.90 -36.74
N LEU A 307 -3.98 -4.62 -36.52
CA LEU A 307 -4.25 -3.55 -37.50
C LEU A 307 -3.44 -3.73 -38.79
N THR A 308 -2.17 -4.11 -38.68
CA THR A 308 -1.30 -4.36 -39.83
C THR A 308 -1.83 -5.51 -40.70
N GLY A 309 -2.32 -6.59 -40.07
CA GLY A 309 -2.93 -7.72 -40.75
C GLY A 309 -4.20 -7.33 -41.55
N ILE A 310 -5.04 -6.46 -40.96
CA ILE A 310 -6.25 -5.95 -41.64
C ILE A 310 -5.86 -5.07 -42.84
N VAL A 311 -4.90 -4.17 -42.67
CA VAL A 311 -4.44 -3.28 -43.75
C VAL A 311 -3.80 -4.08 -44.89
N GLN A 312 -2.96 -5.07 -44.59
CA GLN A 312 -2.33 -5.91 -45.59
C GLN A 312 -3.36 -6.72 -46.39
N SER A 313 -4.37 -7.30 -45.74
CA SER A 313 -5.45 -8.01 -46.43
C SER A 313 -6.26 -7.08 -47.35
N ALA A 314 -6.53 -5.85 -46.95
CA ALA A 314 -7.20 -4.84 -47.76
C ALA A 314 -6.38 -4.40 -48.98
N VAL A 315 -5.08 -4.26 -48.83
CA VAL A 315 -4.14 -3.90 -49.90
C VAL A 315 -3.98 -5.05 -50.92
N GLN A 316 -3.85 -6.30 -50.45
CA GLN A 316 -3.76 -7.47 -51.31
C GLN A 316 -5.03 -7.64 -52.19
N LYS A 317 -6.22 -7.46 -51.59
CA LYS A 317 -7.48 -7.51 -52.37
C LYS A 317 -7.55 -6.45 -53.48
N ARG A 318 -7.02 -5.25 -53.24
CA ARG A 318 -6.92 -4.19 -54.26
C ARG A 318 -5.95 -4.55 -55.40
N ARG A 319 -4.85 -5.27 -55.07
CA ARG A 319 -3.89 -5.72 -56.10
C ARG A 319 -4.39 -6.91 -56.91
N CYS A 320 -5.25 -7.76 -56.37
CA CYS A 320 -5.83 -8.92 -57.06
C CYS A 320 -7.07 -8.59 -57.93
N HIS A 321 -7.53 -7.32 -57.96
CA HIS A 321 -8.51 -6.83 -58.91
C HIS A 321 -7.87 -5.75 -59.79
N PRO A 322 -6.98 -6.12 -60.75
CA PRO A 322 -6.58 -5.21 -61.80
C PRO A 322 -7.76 -5.07 -62.78
N GLY A 323 -8.28 -3.88 -62.81
CA GLY A 323 -9.12 -3.25 -63.81
C GLY A 323 -9.90 -4.11 -64.81
N HIS A 324 -11.19 -4.11 -64.69
CA HIS A 324 -12.02 -4.15 -65.92
C HIS A 324 -11.75 -2.84 -66.66
N SER A 325 -10.92 -2.94 -67.72
CA SER A 325 -10.84 -1.94 -68.78
C SER A 325 -12.22 -1.72 -69.34
N TYR A 326 -12.79 -0.57 -69.17
CA TYR A 326 -13.91 -0.13 -69.98
C TYR A 326 -13.35 0.17 -71.37
N THR A 327 -13.50 -0.75 -72.29
CA THR A 327 -13.40 -0.48 -73.75
C THR A 327 -14.66 0.30 -74.11
N VAL A 328 -14.47 1.62 -74.33
CA VAL A 328 -15.50 2.45 -75.01
C VAL A 328 -15.36 2.17 -76.48
N ILE A 329 -16.42 1.68 -77.10
CA ILE A 329 -16.70 1.78 -78.57
C ILE A 329 -17.79 2.80 -78.72
#